data_38be27c9bdaa338ce199c6e01514726a
#
_entry.id   38be27c9bdaa338ce199c6e01514726a
#
_cell.length_a   1.000
_cell.length_b   1.000
_cell.length_c   1.000
_cell.angle_alpha   90.00
_cell.angle_beta   90.00
_cell.angle_gamma   90.00
#
_symmetry.space_group_name_H-M   'P 1'
#
loop_
_entity.id
_entity.type
_entity.pdbx_description
1 polymer ?
#
loop_
_entity_poly.entity_id
_entity_poly.type
_entity_poly.pdbx_seq_one_letter_code
_entity_poly.pdbx_strand_id
1 'polypeptide(L)'
;MLCTTLITDLDLMQLSHLLTPQAQQMESSLVRELLQYSQQPDILSLAGGLPDETLMPPLPDLAPVTSFAQYGPSEGEPALRQQISHIISERGLSVEFSQVLVTNGSQQGLDLISRLVLNPGDVVLTEQPTYLAALQVFQLQGAVVKTVESDETGMNPEALKAAIEQYNPKAVYLIPNFQNPAGHCYSVARREAIAEIIDANNILLIEDDPYRDLYYDDVVITPIASLLNAAPWVYMGSFSKVLWPGLRVGYVSASPAVMSFLVKIKQASDLHTNRLGQSLVSTFIAEGKLPAHLEVIRSSYKGKRDVMAAALERELGDCMTIHAPKG
;
A
#
# COMPACT_ATOMS: atom_id res chain seq x y z
N MET A 1 -18.33 7.43 -28.57
CA MET A 1 -19.49 6.59 -28.28
C MET A 1 -18.97 5.26 -27.75
N LEU A 2 -18.74 5.16 -26.44
CA LEU A 2 -18.44 3.89 -25.79
C LEU A 2 -19.78 3.20 -25.52
N CYS A 3 -20.02 2.10 -26.20
CA CYS A 3 -21.16 1.24 -26.00
C CYS A 3 -21.01 0.57 -24.62
N THR A 4 -21.53 1.22 -23.58
CA THR A 4 -21.81 0.57 -22.30
C THR A 4 -23.00 -0.33 -22.55
N THR A 5 -22.75 -1.56 -22.98
CA THR A 5 -23.77 -2.61 -22.99
C THR A 5 -24.17 -2.77 -21.53
N LEU A 6 -25.34 -2.27 -21.18
CA LEU A 6 -25.95 -2.55 -19.87
C LEU A 6 -26.09 -4.07 -19.77
N ILE A 7 -25.25 -4.68 -18.95
CA ILE A 7 -25.41 -6.08 -18.57
C ILE A 7 -26.75 -6.14 -17.89
N THR A 8 -27.69 -6.89 -18.45
CA THR A 8 -29.02 -7.01 -17.89
C THR A 8 -29.00 -7.96 -16.70
N ASP A 9 -29.93 -7.82 -15.76
CA ASP A 9 -30.08 -8.74 -14.63
C ASP A 9 -30.24 -10.20 -15.13
N LEU A 10 -30.76 -10.39 -16.34
CA LEU A 10 -30.90 -11.70 -16.98
C LEU A 10 -29.54 -12.31 -17.35
N ASP A 11 -28.60 -11.48 -17.85
CA ASP A 11 -27.25 -11.91 -18.18
C ASP A 11 -26.48 -12.30 -16.94
N LEU A 12 -26.65 -11.56 -15.84
CA LEU A 12 -26.04 -11.86 -14.54
C LEU A 12 -26.61 -13.14 -13.94
N MET A 13 -27.91 -13.39 -14.05
CA MET A 13 -28.53 -14.65 -13.61
C MET A 13 -28.02 -15.86 -14.41
N GLN A 14 -27.79 -15.72 -15.70
CA GLN A 14 -27.26 -16.83 -16.54
C GLN A 14 -25.80 -17.18 -16.21
N LEU A 15 -24.99 -16.23 -15.73
CA LEU A 15 -23.58 -16.45 -15.38
C LEU A 15 -23.35 -16.76 -13.90
N SER A 16 -24.34 -16.55 -13.03
CA SER A 16 -24.18 -16.70 -11.58
C SER A 16 -23.65 -18.06 -11.15
N HIS A 17 -24.05 -19.12 -11.86
CA HIS A 17 -23.59 -20.50 -11.56
C HIS A 17 -22.11 -20.77 -11.93
N LEU A 18 -21.48 -19.91 -12.73
CA LEU A 18 -20.06 -19.99 -13.12
C LEU A 18 -19.16 -19.13 -12.22
N LEU A 19 -19.73 -18.15 -11.52
CA LEU A 19 -18.97 -17.25 -10.67
C LEU A 19 -18.81 -17.81 -9.26
N THR A 20 -17.64 -17.57 -8.66
CA THR A 20 -17.45 -17.88 -7.24
C THR A 20 -18.35 -16.98 -6.38
N PRO A 21 -18.77 -17.43 -5.18
CA PRO A 21 -19.56 -16.60 -4.26
C PRO A 21 -18.90 -15.24 -3.97
N GLN A 22 -17.59 -15.21 -3.87
CA GLN A 22 -16.81 -13.99 -3.65
C GLN A 22 -16.92 -13.03 -4.84
N ALA A 23 -16.81 -13.55 -6.08
CA ALA A 23 -16.95 -12.73 -7.29
C ALA A 23 -18.37 -12.15 -7.45
N GLN A 24 -19.40 -12.92 -7.05
CA GLN A 24 -20.79 -12.46 -7.08
C GLN A 24 -21.08 -11.34 -6.08
N GLN A 25 -20.33 -11.29 -4.97
CA GLN A 25 -20.48 -10.28 -3.91
C GLN A 25 -19.62 -9.04 -4.15
N MET A 26 -18.78 -9.04 -5.21
CA MET A 26 -17.96 -7.86 -5.50
C MET A 26 -18.83 -6.71 -6.03
N GLU A 27 -18.82 -5.62 -5.31
CA GLU A 27 -19.37 -4.35 -5.78
C GLU A 27 -18.37 -3.64 -6.70
N SER A 28 -18.87 -2.76 -7.57
CA SER A 28 -18.00 -1.90 -8.38
C SER A 28 -17.10 -1.07 -7.48
N SER A 29 -15.84 -0.92 -7.89
CA SER A 29 -14.91 -0.11 -7.12
C SER A 29 -15.36 1.35 -7.07
N LEU A 30 -15.77 1.83 -5.89
CA LEU A 30 -16.10 3.24 -5.67
C LEU A 30 -14.95 4.16 -6.13
N VAL A 31 -13.71 3.73 -5.91
CA VAL A 31 -12.51 4.44 -6.40
C VAL A 31 -12.52 4.56 -7.93
N ARG A 32 -12.90 3.51 -8.65
CA ARG A 32 -12.99 3.54 -10.13
C ARG A 32 -14.06 4.52 -10.61
N GLU A 33 -15.20 4.54 -9.97
CA GLU A 33 -16.28 5.48 -10.29
C GLU A 33 -15.84 6.92 -10.04
N LEU A 34 -15.23 7.21 -8.90
CA LEU A 34 -14.68 8.53 -8.58
C LEU A 34 -13.60 8.98 -9.58
N LEU A 35 -12.71 8.07 -9.99
CA LEU A 35 -11.68 8.38 -10.98
C LEU A 35 -12.24 8.72 -12.36
N GLN A 36 -13.40 8.18 -12.76
CA GLN A 36 -14.06 8.56 -14.03
C GLN A 36 -14.55 10.02 -13.97
N TYR A 37 -15.08 10.46 -12.84
CA TYR A 37 -15.48 11.86 -12.66
C TYR A 37 -14.28 12.80 -12.59
N SER A 38 -13.18 12.38 -11.97
CA SER A 38 -11.97 13.21 -11.83
C SER A 38 -11.26 13.53 -13.16
N GLN A 39 -11.58 12.82 -14.23
CA GLN A 39 -11.04 13.08 -15.57
C GLN A 39 -11.83 14.17 -16.33
N GLN A 40 -12.95 14.66 -15.79
CA GLN A 40 -13.72 15.72 -16.42
C GLN A 40 -13.06 17.08 -16.17
N PRO A 41 -12.90 17.93 -17.20
CA PRO A 41 -12.13 19.18 -17.09
C PRO A 41 -12.71 20.21 -16.10
N ASP A 42 -14.01 20.11 -15.81
CA ASP A 42 -14.72 21.04 -14.93
C ASP A 42 -14.80 20.56 -13.47
N ILE A 43 -14.19 19.42 -13.14
CA ILE A 43 -14.21 18.84 -11.79
C ILE A 43 -12.85 19.00 -11.12
N LEU A 44 -12.83 19.69 -9.97
CA LEU A 44 -11.71 19.67 -9.04
C LEU A 44 -11.82 18.42 -8.16
N SER A 45 -10.97 17.44 -8.43
CA SER A 45 -10.96 16.19 -7.66
C SER A 45 -10.17 16.36 -6.37
N LEU A 46 -10.81 16.09 -5.23
CA LEU A 46 -10.19 15.94 -3.92
C LEU A 46 -10.11 14.46 -3.49
N ALA A 47 -10.44 13.55 -4.41
CA ALA A 47 -10.41 12.10 -4.21
C ALA A 47 -9.26 11.47 -4.99
N GLY A 48 -8.85 10.27 -4.61
CA GLY A 48 -7.94 9.43 -5.39
C GLY A 48 -6.45 9.56 -5.07
N GLY A 49 -5.98 10.65 -4.51
CA GLY A 49 -4.57 10.83 -4.06
C GLY A 49 -3.54 10.50 -5.14
N LEU A 50 -3.78 10.94 -6.39
CA LEU A 50 -2.85 10.73 -7.50
C LEU A 50 -1.63 11.66 -7.36
N PRO A 51 -0.40 11.18 -7.67
CA PRO A 51 0.75 12.04 -7.76
C PRO A 51 0.58 13.13 -8.81
N ASP A 52 1.16 14.31 -8.55
CA ASP A 52 1.18 15.42 -9.49
C ASP A 52 2.09 15.09 -10.69
N GLU A 53 1.50 15.02 -11.88
CA GLU A 53 2.23 14.65 -13.10
C GLU A 53 3.36 15.63 -13.44
N THR A 54 3.23 16.90 -13.05
CA THR A 54 4.25 17.93 -13.29
C THR A 54 5.50 17.75 -12.42
N LEU A 55 5.38 16.96 -11.35
CA LEU A 55 6.47 16.63 -10.44
C LEU A 55 7.13 15.29 -10.75
N MET A 56 6.62 14.53 -11.73
CA MET A 56 7.26 13.27 -12.12
C MET A 56 8.62 13.55 -12.76
N PRO A 57 9.69 12.87 -12.33
CA PRO A 57 11.00 13.10 -12.91
C PRO A 57 11.06 12.57 -14.35
N PRO A 58 11.96 13.10 -15.21
CA PRO A 58 12.19 12.52 -16.52
C PRO A 58 12.66 11.07 -16.38
N LEU A 59 12.23 10.22 -17.31
CA LEU A 59 12.69 8.84 -17.34
C LEU A 59 14.20 8.81 -17.61
N PRO A 60 14.95 7.92 -16.92
CA PRO A 60 16.37 7.73 -17.21
C PRO A 60 16.57 7.10 -18.60
N ASP A 61 17.79 7.20 -19.12
CA ASP A 61 18.15 6.54 -20.37
C ASP A 61 17.99 5.02 -20.23
N LEU A 62 17.33 4.44 -21.21
CA LEU A 62 17.09 3.01 -21.24
C LEU A 62 18.34 2.26 -21.73
N ALA A 63 18.74 1.24 -21.02
CA ALA A 63 19.55 0.18 -21.60
C ALA A 63 18.82 -0.42 -22.83
N PRO A 64 19.54 -1.04 -23.79
CA PRO A 64 18.90 -1.65 -24.95
C PRO A 64 17.76 -2.57 -24.53
N VAL A 65 16.56 -2.38 -25.11
CA VAL A 65 15.35 -3.14 -24.76
C VAL A 65 15.57 -4.66 -24.87
N THR A 66 16.49 -5.08 -25.74
CA THR A 66 16.92 -6.48 -25.89
C THR A 66 17.43 -7.10 -24.59
N SER A 67 17.96 -6.32 -23.66
CA SER A 67 18.41 -6.78 -22.33
C SER A 67 17.25 -7.29 -21.46
N PHE A 68 16.02 -6.91 -21.78
CA PHE A 68 14.81 -7.25 -21.03
C PHE A 68 13.84 -8.14 -21.81
N ALA A 69 14.27 -8.63 -22.99
CA ALA A 69 13.41 -9.39 -23.91
C ALA A 69 13.09 -10.82 -23.41
N GLN A 70 13.90 -11.38 -22.55
CA GLN A 70 13.70 -12.73 -22.00
C GLN A 70 13.01 -12.66 -20.62
N TYR A 71 12.45 -13.75 -20.16
CA TYR A 71 11.94 -13.88 -18.79
C TYR A 71 13.02 -13.58 -17.76
N GLY A 72 12.59 -13.01 -16.63
CA GLY A 72 13.41 -12.70 -15.47
C GLY A 72 13.08 -13.55 -14.25
N PRO A 73 13.80 -13.34 -13.13
CA PRO A 73 13.50 -14.02 -11.88
C PRO A 73 12.16 -13.57 -11.31
N SER A 74 11.45 -14.51 -10.71
CA SER A 74 10.12 -14.24 -10.11
C SER A 74 10.20 -13.23 -8.98
N GLU A 75 11.30 -13.24 -8.24
CA GLU A 75 11.55 -12.32 -7.14
C GLU A 75 11.80 -10.88 -7.60
N GLY A 76 12.16 -10.68 -8.86
CA GLY A 76 12.53 -9.40 -9.43
C GLY A 76 14.04 -9.26 -9.73
N GLU A 77 14.38 -8.19 -10.42
CA GLU A 77 15.78 -7.90 -10.83
C GLU A 77 16.70 -7.76 -9.62
N PRO A 78 17.82 -8.48 -9.57
CA PRO A 78 18.70 -8.50 -8.40
C PRO A 78 19.18 -7.11 -7.97
N ALA A 79 19.54 -6.23 -8.93
CA ALA A 79 20.00 -4.88 -8.65
C ALA A 79 18.92 -4.06 -7.91
N LEU A 80 17.69 -4.11 -8.38
CA LEU A 80 16.56 -3.42 -7.72
C LEU A 80 16.27 -3.99 -6.34
N ARG A 81 16.30 -5.30 -6.17
CA ARG A 81 16.10 -5.96 -4.88
C ARG A 81 17.17 -5.56 -3.86
N GLN A 82 18.42 -5.46 -4.25
CA GLN A 82 19.51 -4.96 -3.40
C GLN A 82 19.29 -3.50 -2.99
N GLN A 83 18.88 -2.64 -3.91
CA GLN A 83 18.57 -1.24 -3.63
C GLN A 83 17.39 -1.12 -2.66
N ILE A 84 16.31 -1.89 -2.87
CA ILE A 84 15.15 -1.91 -1.98
C ILE A 84 15.54 -2.41 -0.58
N SER A 85 16.30 -3.49 -0.48
CA SER A 85 16.82 -4.02 0.80
C SER A 85 17.61 -2.94 1.55
N HIS A 86 18.47 -2.20 0.87
CA HIS A 86 19.23 -1.08 1.45
C HIS A 86 18.28 0.03 1.95
N ILE A 87 17.35 0.47 1.11
CA ILE A 87 16.35 1.49 1.47
C ILE A 87 15.54 1.08 2.70
N ILE A 88 15.08 -0.16 2.78
CA ILE A 88 14.31 -0.66 3.93
C ILE A 88 15.20 -0.72 5.18
N SER A 89 16.46 -1.13 5.04
CA SER A 89 17.41 -1.22 6.16
C SER A 89 17.74 0.16 6.74
N GLU A 90 17.88 1.18 5.89
CA GLU A 90 18.03 2.58 6.34
C GLU A 90 16.81 3.10 7.11
N ARG A 91 15.64 2.51 6.88
CA ARG A 91 14.40 2.81 7.62
C ARG A 91 14.31 2.13 8.98
N GLY A 92 15.28 1.30 9.33
CA GLY A 92 15.37 0.59 10.61
C GLY A 92 14.84 -0.85 10.59
N LEU A 93 14.35 -1.37 9.45
CA LEU A 93 13.97 -2.77 9.30
C LEU A 93 15.09 -3.52 8.56
N SER A 94 15.94 -4.23 9.30
CA SER A 94 17.06 -4.98 8.70
C SER A 94 16.55 -6.16 7.88
N VAL A 95 16.79 -6.13 6.57
CA VAL A 95 16.37 -7.18 5.63
C VAL A 95 17.49 -7.51 4.64
N GLU A 96 17.61 -8.79 4.35
CA GLU A 96 18.48 -9.27 3.27
C GLU A 96 17.76 -9.12 1.92
N PHE A 97 18.52 -8.97 0.83
CA PHE A 97 17.90 -8.87 -0.50
C PHE A 97 17.06 -10.11 -0.88
N SER A 98 17.37 -11.27 -0.30
CA SER A 98 16.59 -12.51 -0.43
C SER A 98 15.17 -12.39 0.16
N GLN A 99 14.95 -11.44 1.05
CA GLN A 99 13.67 -11.14 1.67
C GLN A 99 12.87 -10.05 0.92
N VAL A 100 13.26 -9.70 -0.30
CA VAL A 100 12.58 -8.71 -1.14
C VAL A 100 11.99 -9.38 -2.38
N LEU A 101 10.70 -9.14 -2.60
CA LEU A 101 9.95 -9.54 -3.79
C LEU A 101 9.44 -8.28 -4.49
N VAL A 102 9.79 -8.09 -5.76
CA VAL A 102 9.25 -6.99 -6.57
C VAL A 102 7.87 -7.37 -7.12
N THR A 103 6.92 -6.46 -6.99
CA THR A 103 5.51 -6.68 -7.34
C THR A 103 4.99 -5.61 -8.30
N ASN A 104 3.87 -5.88 -8.97
CA ASN A 104 3.16 -4.92 -9.82
C ASN A 104 2.40 -3.88 -8.95
N GLY A 105 3.16 -3.04 -8.24
CA GLY A 105 2.68 -2.16 -7.17
C GLY A 105 2.38 -2.92 -5.88
N SER A 106 2.15 -2.21 -4.78
CA SER A 106 1.77 -2.79 -3.48
C SER A 106 0.42 -3.54 -3.55
N GLN A 107 -0.46 -3.16 -4.46
CA GLN A 107 -1.73 -3.85 -4.68
C GLN A 107 -1.56 -5.34 -4.99
N GLN A 108 -0.60 -5.70 -5.85
CA GLN A 108 -0.30 -7.11 -6.08
C GLN A 108 0.32 -7.77 -4.85
N GLY A 109 1.18 -7.05 -4.11
CA GLY A 109 1.72 -7.55 -2.85
C GLY A 109 0.61 -7.97 -1.89
N LEU A 110 -0.38 -7.10 -1.73
CA LEU A 110 -1.54 -7.36 -0.87
C LEU A 110 -2.37 -8.58 -1.35
N ASP A 111 -2.60 -8.71 -2.66
CA ASP A 111 -3.29 -9.87 -3.25
C ASP A 111 -2.52 -11.17 -2.99
N LEU A 112 -1.21 -11.20 -3.22
CA LEU A 112 -0.36 -12.38 -2.98
C LEU A 112 -0.36 -12.80 -1.50
N ILE A 113 -0.26 -11.84 -0.58
CA ILE A 113 -0.31 -12.10 0.86
C ILE A 113 -1.67 -12.66 1.25
N SER A 114 -2.74 -12.04 0.77
CA SER A 114 -4.11 -12.47 1.07
C SER A 114 -4.36 -13.90 0.59
N ARG A 115 -3.93 -14.25 -0.61
CA ARG A 115 -3.98 -15.65 -1.13
C ARG A 115 -3.14 -16.61 -0.32
N LEU A 116 -2.03 -16.15 0.26
CA LEU A 116 -1.15 -16.98 1.06
C LEU A 116 -1.78 -17.36 2.40
N VAL A 117 -2.43 -16.39 3.06
CA VAL A 117 -2.75 -16.53 4.49
C VAL A 117 -4.23 -16.64 4.80
N LEU A 118 -5.14 -16.21 3.89
CA LEU A 118 -6.56 -16.12 4.17
C LEU A 118 -7.36 -17.22 3.51
N ASN A 119 -8.20 -17.88 4.31
CA ASN A 119 -9.29 -18.71 3.86
C ASN A 119 -10.61 -17.94 3.99
N PRO A 120 -11.68 -18.34 3.28
CA PRO A 120 -13.00 -17.80 3.53
C PRO A 120 -13.41 -17.94 5.01
N GLY A 121 -13.84 -16.84 5.61
CA GLY A 121 -14.22 -16.74 7.03
C GLY A 121 -13.10 -16.35 7.98
N ASP A 122 -11.82 -16.38 7.56
CA ASP A 122 -10.72 -15.86 8.38
C ASP A 122 -10.90 -14.36 8.64
N VAL A 123 -10.54 -13.91 9.85
CA VAL A 123 -10.68 -12.50 10.25
C VAL A 123 -9.40 -11.73 10.01
N VAL A 124 -9.54 -10.54 9.41
CA VAL A 124 -8.49 -9.52 9.30
C VAL A 124 -8.93 -8.28 10.08
N LEU A 125 -8.09 -7.81 10.99
CA LEU A 125 -8.31 -6.53 11.68
C LEU A 125 -7.71 -5.39 10.85
N THR A 126 -8.43 -4.27 10.76
CA THR A 126 -8.00 -3.06 10.06
C THR A 126 -8.29 -1.82 10.88
N GLU A 127 -7.64 -0.71 10.53
CA GLU A 127 -8.00 0.62 11.02
C GLU A 127 -9.40 1.03 10.52
N GLN A 128 -9.98 2.03 11.18
CA GLN A 128 -11.24 2.65 10.77
C GLN A 128 -11.07 4.18 10.71
N PRO A 129 -11.11 4.79 9.51
CA PRO A 129 -11.21 4.17 8.17
C PRO A 129 -9.92 3.48 7.73
N THR A 130 -9.97 2.73 6.60
CA THR A 130 -8.80 2.11 5.99
C THR A 130 -8.86 2.14 4.46
N TYR A 131 -7.80 1.67 3.79
CA TYR A 131 -7.66 1.68 2.35
C TYR A 131 -8.72 0.78 1.66
N LEU A 132 -9.57 1.39 0.83
CA LEU A 132 -10.69 0.69 0.18
C LEU A 132 -10.27 -0.50 -0.68
N ALA A 133 -9.14 -0.39 -1.39
CA ALA A 133 -8.69 -1.50 -2.23
C ALA A 133 -8.16 -2.68 -1.41
N ALA A 134 -7.68 -2.46 -0.17
CA ALA A 134 -7.35 -3.54 0.74
C ALA A 134 -8.62 -4.32 1.15
N LEU A 135 -9.70 -3.60 1.48
CA LEU A 135 -10.99 -4.23 1.79
C LEU A 135 -11.48 -5.12 0.64
N GLN A 136 -11.37 -4.64 -0.60
CA GLN A 136 -11.76 -5.40 -1.79
C GLN A 136 -10.93 -6.69 -1.96
N VAL A 137 -9.60 -6.61 -1.72
CA VAL A 137 -8.73 -7.78 -1.81
C VAL A 137 -9.09 -8.82 -0.73
N PHE A 138 -9.31 -8.38 0.52
CA PHE A 138 -9.71 -9.29 1.60
C PHE A 138 -11.08 -9.93 1.32
N GLN A 139 -12.04 -9.13 0.84
CA GLN A 139 -13.37 -9.63 0.46
C GLN A 139 -13.28 -10.67 -0.67
N LEU A 140 -12.41 -10.45 -1.66
CA LEU A 140 -12.21 -11.41 -2.76
C LEU A 140 -11.69 -12.77 -2.27
N GLN A 141 -10.94 -12.79 -1.17
CA GLN A 141 -10.51 -14.05 -0.52
C GLN A 141 -11.61 -14.62 0.41
N GLY A 142 -12.76 -13.95 0.55
CA GLY A 142 -13.83 -14.34 1.45
C GLY A 142 -13.50 -14.09 2.94
N ALA A 143 -12.51 -13.29 3.23
CA ALA A 143 -12.15 -12.93 4.60
C ALA A 143 -13.19 -11.97 5.22
N VAL A 144 -13.33 -12.05 6.53
CA VAL A 144 -14.18 -11.15 7.33
C VAL A 144 -13.32 -10.01 7.86
N VAL A 145 -13.57 -8.80 7.38
CA VAL A 145 -12.89 -7.61 7.91
C VAL A 145 -13.60 -7.13 9.18
N LYS A 146 -12.83 -6.90 10.23
CA LYS A 146 -13.24 -6.25 11.47
C LYS A 146 -12.40 -5.00 11.69
N THR A 147 -13.06 -3.90 11.93
CA THR A 147 -12.40 -2.63 12.19
C THR A 147 -12.08 -2.48 13.66
N VAL A 148 -10.94 -1.87 13.96
CA VAL A 148 -10.49 -1.49 15.29
C VAL A 148 -10.55 0.02 15.40
N GLU A 149 -11.06 0.53 16.50
CA GLU A 149 -11.11 1.95 16.77
C GLU A 149 -9.72 2.59 16.63
N SER A 150 -9.68 3.72 15.94
CA SER A 150 -8.46 4.48 15.69
C SER A 150 -8.71 5.94 16.04
N ASP A 151 -7.67 6.61 16.54
CA ASP A 151 -7.66 8.03 16.83
C ASP A 151 -6.70 8.78 15.87
N GLU A 152 -6.43 10.05 16.13
CA GLU A 152 -5.49 10.87 15.36
C GLU A 152 -4.03 10.38 15.38
N THR A 153 -3.70 9.41 16.25
CA THR A 153 -2.40 8.78 16.38
C THR A 153 -2.39 7.33 15.89
N GLY A 154 -3.48 6.86 15.30
CA GLY A 154 -3.63 5.53 14.71
C GLY A 154 -4.48 4.56 15.55
N MET A 155 -4.40 3.28 15.24
CA MET A 155 -5.16 2.21 15.89
C MET A 155 -4.96 2.21 17.41
N ASN A 156 -6.06 2.18 18.18
CA ASN A 156 -6.04 2.16 19.63
C ASN A 156 -5.55 0.79 20.15
N PRO A 157 -4.48 0.71 20.98
CA PRO A 157 -3.94 -0.55 21.47
C PRO A 157 -4.91 -1.35 22.34
N GLU A 158 -5.70 -0.71 23.19
CA GLU A 158 -6.67 -1.41 24.05
C GLU A 158 -7.83 -1.97 23.21
N ALA A 159 -8.29 -1.21 22.21
CA ALA A 159 -9.28 -1.70 21.25
C ALA A 159 -8.73 -2.87 20.41
N LEU A 160 -7.43 -2.83 20.05
CA LEU A 160 -6.77 -3.94 19.35
C LEU A 160 -6.75 -5.21 20.22
N LYS A 161 -6.37 -5.12 21.49
CA LYS A 161 -6.40 -6.27 22.41
C LYS A 161 -7.79 -6.88 22.51
N ALA A 162 -8.81 -6.05 22.73
CA ALA A 162 -10.20 -6.49 22.81
C ALA A 162 -10.67 -7.16 21.51
N ALA A 163 -10.30 -6.61 20.35
CA ALA A 163 -10.64 -7.19 19.05
C ALA A 163 -9.94 -8.53 18.80
N ILE A 164 -8.68 -8.69 19.23
CA ILE A 164 -7.94 -9.95 19.15
C ILE A 164 -8.62 -11.03 19.99
N GLU A 165 -8.96 -10.72 21.23
CA GLU A 165 -9.66 -11.66 22.12
C GLU A 165 -11.04 -12.06 21.58
N GLN A 166 -11.75 -11.09 21.01
CA GLN A 166 -13.11 -11.32 20.51
C GLN A 166 -13.15 -12.09 19.20
N TYR A 167 -12.24 -11.80 18.26
CA TYR A 167 -12.35 -12.27 16.87
C TYR A 167 -11.31 -13.30 16.46
N ASN A 168 -10.26 -13.52 17.26
CA ASN A 168 -9.13 -14.41 16.96
C ASN A 168 -8.63 -14.23 15.52
N PRO A 169 -8.12 -13.03 15.15
CA PRO A 169 -7.80 -12.67 13.79
C PRO A 169 -6.57 -13.42 13.26
N LYS A 170 -6.53 -13.62 11.94
CA LYS A 170 -5.39 -14.19 11.21
C LYS A 170 -4.29 -13.16 10.99
N ALA A 171 -4.69 -11.92 10.75
CA ALA A 171 -3.78 -10.82 10.44
C ALA A 171 -4.31 -9.48 10.93
N VAL A 172 -3.38 -8.54 11.15
CA VAL A 172 -3.65 -7.11 11.36
C VAL A 172 -3.03 -6.35 10.18
N TYR A 173 -3.85 -5.56 9.46
CA TYR A 173 -3.42 -4.70 8.36
C TYR A 173 -3.39 -3.25 8.81
N LEU A 174 -2.26 -2.58 8.62
CA LEU A 174 -2.02 -1.21 9.07
C LEU A 174 -1.35 -0.36 7.97
N ILE A 175 -1.67 0.95 7.96
CA ILE A 175 -0.95 1.99 7.22
C ILE A 175 -0.42 3.00 8.25
N PRO A 176 0.71 2.76 8.90
CA PRO A 176 1.12 3.54 10.08
C PRO A 176 1.71 4.92 9.73
N ASN A 177 1.98 5.19 8.45
CA ASN A 177 2.55 6.44 7.97
C ASN A 177 1.62 7.15 6.99
N PHE A 178 1.09 8.32 7.39
CA PHE A 178 0.23 9.16 6.54
C PHE A 178 -0.94 8.37 5.96
N GLN A 179 -1.68 7.76 6.85
CA GLN A 179 -2.73 6.78 6.59
C GLN A 179 -3.74 7.25 5.52
N ASN A 180 -4.11 6.35 4.64
CA ASN A 180 -5.13 6.59 3.63
C ASN A 180 -6.48 5.98 4.09
N PRO A 181 -7.53 6.82 4.38
CA PRO A 181 -7.62 8.25 4.03
C PRO A 181 -7.38 9.23 5.19
N ALA A 182 -7.10 8.77 6.42
CA ALA A 182 -7.15 9.62 7.62
C ALA A 182 -5.96 10.60 7.76
N GLY A 183 -4.84 10.36 7.07
CA GLY A 183 -3.66 11.25 7.11
C GLY A 183 -2.86 11.18 8.41
N HIS A 184 -3.26 10.36 9.39
CA HIS A 184 -2.52 10.23 10.65
C HIS A 184 -1.19 9.48 10.48
N CYS A 185 -0.29 9.70 11.44
CA CYS A 185 0.98 9.00 11.52
C CYS A 185 1.19 8.50 12.95
N TYR A 186 1.47 7.21 13.12
CA TYR A 186 1.65 6.60 14.43
C TYR A 186 2.85 7.19 15.17
N SER A 187 2.66 7.54 16.44
CA SER A 187 3.74 7.92 17.33
C SER A 187 4.64 6.73 17.66
N VAL A 188 5.85 6.99 18.17
CA VAL A 188 6.78 5.92 18.60
C VAL A 188 6.11 5.00 19.63
N ALA A 189 5.52 5.59 20.67
CA ALA A 189 4.85 4.81 21.74
C ALA A 189 3.67 3.97 21.18
N ARG A 190 2.94 4.48 20.17
CA ARG A 190 1.87 3.74 19.53
C ARG A 190 2.39 2.53 18.75
N ARG A 191 3.51 2.69 18.02
CA ARG A 191 4.17 1.60 17.28
C ARG A 191 4.66 0.51 18.22
N GLU A 192 5.31 0.88 19.33
CA GLU A 192 5.78 -0.04 20.37
C GLU A 192 4.62 -0.83 20.98
N ALA A 193 3.56 -0.16 21.41
CA ALA A 193 2.39 -0.82 21.99
C ALA A 193 1.70 -1.79 21.01
N ILE A 194 1.57 -1.42 19.75
CA ILE A 194 1.00 -2.30 18.72
C ILE A 194 1.92 -3.50 18.46
N ALA A 195 3.24 -3.29 18.37
CA ALA A 195 4.20 -4.37 18.19
C ALA A 195 4.17 -5.38 19.35
N GLU A 196 4.14 -4.92 20.60
CA GLU A 196 4.02 -5.79 21.78
C GLU A 196 2.76 -6.66 21.74
N ILE A 197 1.63 -6.07 21.36
CA ILE A 197 0.35 -6.81 21.27
C ILE A 197 0.42 -7.87 20.16
N ILE A 198 0.95 -7.52 18.99
CA ILE A 198 1.09 -8.43 17.84
C ILE A 198 2.04 -9.59 18.20
N ASP A 199 3.18 -9.30 18.80
CA ASP A 199 4.15 -10.32 19.27
C ASP A 199 3.55 -11.26 20.30
N ALA A 200 2.88 -10.71 21.32
CA ALA A 200 2.27 -11.49 22.39
C ALA A 200 1.21 -12.49 21.88
N ASN A 201 0.56 -12.18 20.77
CA ASN A 201 -0.51 -13.00 20.18
C ASN A 201 -0.05 -13.79 18.94
N ASN A 202 1.19 -13.62 18.51
CA ASN A 202 1.77 -14.28 17.33
C ASN A 202 0.88 -14.13 16.06
N ILE A 203 0.37 -12.93 15.81
CA ILE A 203 -0.52 -12.61 14.69
C ILE A 203 0.32 -12.04 13.53
N LEU A 204 -0.05 -12.33 12.29
CA LEU A 204 0.62 -11.75 11.13
C LEU A 204 0.38 -10.22 11.06
N LEU A 205 1.46 -9.44 11.07
CA LEU A 205 1.42 -8.03 10.71
C LEU A 205 1.53 -7.85 9.20
N ILE A 206 0.61 -7.11 8.60
CA ILE A 206 0.69 -6.61 7.22
C ILE A 206 0.82 -5.08 7.33
N GLU A 207 2.04 -4.58 7.18
CA GLU A 207 2.36 -3.16 7.22
C GLU A 207 2.48 -2.60 5.80
N ASP A 208 1.56 -1.71 5.41
CA ASP A 208 1.53 -1.07 4.09
C ASP A 208 2.04 0.37 4.20
N ASP A 209 3.16 0.67 3.54
CA ASP A 209 3.92 1.90 3.75
C ASP A 209 4.25 2.65 2.44
N PRO A 210 3.25 3.00 1.61
CA PRO A 210 3.47 3.63 0.32
C PRO A 210 3.78 5.14 0.41
N TYR A 211 3.50 5.79 1.55
CA TYR A 211 3.57 7.25 1.70
C TYR A 211 4.75 7.72 2.54
N ARG A 212 5.49 6.81 3.17
CA ARG A 212 6.56 7.10 4.13
C ARG A 212 7.52 8.20 3.69
N ASP A 213 7.93 8.18 2.43
CA ASP A 213 8.92 9.12 1.91
C ASP A 213 8.35 10.51 1.60
N LEU A 214 7.04 10.73 1.82
CA LEU A 214 6.33 12.00 1.57
C LEU A 214 6.08 12.81 2.84
N TYR A 215 6.90 12.66 3.86
CA TYR A 215 6.81 13.47 5.08
C TYR A 215 7.12 14.96 4.82
N TYR A 216 6.39 15.85 5.49
CA TYR A 216 6.54 17.31 5.36
C TYR A 216 7.25 17.93 6.54
N ASP A 217 7.15 17.30 7.70
CA ASP A 217 7.71 17.76 8.97
C ASP A 217 8.54 16.62 9.59
N ASP A 218 9.40 16.94 10.57
CA ASP A 218 10.19 15.93 11.25
C ASP A 218 9.29 14.93 11.99
N VAL A 219 9.30 13.69 11.54
CA VAL A 219 8.54 12.59 12.13
C VAL A 219 9.43 11.37 12.28
N VAL A 220 9.23 10.63 13.38
CA VAL A 220 9.86 9.31 13.55
C VAL A 220 8.93 8.28 12.95
N ILE A 221 9.41 7.61 11.89
CA ILE A 221 8.63 6.68 11.07
C ILE A 221 9.26 5.30 10.98
N THR A 222 9.79 4.78 12.10
CA THR A 222 10.34 3.43 12.16
C THR A 222 9.25 2.38 11.86
N PRO A 223 9.47 1.40 10.98
CA PRO A 223 8.49 0.35 10.72
C PRO A 223 8.12 -0.43 11.98
N ILE A 224 6.83 -0.72 12.17
CA ILE A 224 6.36 -1.56 13.27
C ILE A 224 6.96 -2.96 13.15
N ALA A 225 7.11 -3.47 11.93
CA ALA A 225 7.76 -4.75 11.64
C ALA A 225 9.18 -4.86 12.22
N SER A 226 9.91 -3.74 12.37
CA SER A 226 11.25 -3.72 12.97
C SER A 226 11.26 -3.87 14.48
N LEU A 227 10.12 -3.71 15.14
CA LEU A 227 9.94 -3.82 16.58
C LEU A 227 9.48 -5.22 17.00
N LEU A 228 9.09 -6.07 16.03
CA LEU A 228 8.64 -7.43 16.28
C LEU A 228 9.83 -8.36 16.55
N ASN A 229 9.66 -9.25 17.54
CA ASN A 229 10.68 -10.24 17.91
C ASN A 229 10.36 -11.64 17.38
N ALA A 230 9.09 -12.03 17.38
CA ALA A 230 8.66 -13.39 17.08
C ALA A 230 7.51 -13.47 16.05
N ALA A 231 6.57 -12.55 16.10
CA ALA A 231 5.42 -12.57 15.22
C ALA A 231 5.83 -12.44 13.73
N PRO A 232 5.15 -13.17 12.82
CA PRO A 232 5.40 -13.03 11.40
C PRO A 232 4.97 -11.66 10.90
N TRP A 233 5.72 -11.14 9.95
CA TRP A 233 5.42 -9.82 9.38
C TRP A 233 5.61 -9.80 7.86
N VAL A 234 4.89 -8.88 7.24
CA VAL A 234 5.04 -8.47 5.86
C VAL A 234 5.04 -6.94 5.83
N TYR A 235 6.07 -6.37 5.21
CA TYR A 235 6.23 -4.94 4.97
C TYR A 235 6.12 -4.66 3.48
N MET A 236 5.24 -3.74 3.09
CA MET A 236 4.99 -3.39 1.70
C MET A 236 5.36 -1.95 1.42
N GLY A 237 5.86 -1.69 0.22
CA GLY A 237 6.12 -0.35 -0.25
C GLY A 237 5.87 -0.22 -1.74
N SER A 238 5.87 1.01 -2.22
CA SER A 238 5.58 1.32 -3.62
C SER A 238 6.36 2.52 -4.10
N PHE A 239 6.82 2.48 -5.35
CA PHE A 239 7.38 3.65 -6.03
C PHE A 239 6.30 4.51 -6.70
N SER A 240 5.03 4.08 -6.68
CA SER A 240 3.92 4.77 -7.34
C SER A 240 3.66 6.18 -6.79
N LYS A 241 4.02 6.47 -5.55
CA LYS A 241 3.75 7.77 -4.92
C LYS A 241 4.93 8.74 -5.00
N VAL A 242 6.10 8.22 -5.31
CA VAL A 242 7.35 9.00 -5.34
C VAL A 242 8.00 9.07 -6.72
N LEU A 243 7.65 8.17 -7.65
CA LEU A 243 8.18 8.15 -9.02
C LEU A 243 7.04 8.08 -10.05
N TRP A 244 6.98 7.00 -10.83
CA TRP A 244 6.05 6.84 -11.95
C TRP A 244 4.99 5.78 -11.63
N PRO A 245 3.76 6.18 -11.25
CA PRO A 245 2.72 5.21 -10.90
C PRO A 245 2.36 4.26 -12.05
N GLY A 246 2.49 4.72 -13.30
CA GLY A 246 2.21 3.92 -14.49
C GLY A 246 3.17 2.75 -14.71
N LEU A 247 4.37 2.76 -14.14
CA LEU A 247 5.32 1.65 -14.22
C LEU A 247 4.91 0.44 -13.38
N ARG A 248 4.02 0.63 -12.42
CA ARG A 248 3.51 -0.45 -11.56
C ARG A 248 4.63 -1.20 -10.84
N VAL A 249 5.59 -0.50 -10.24
CA VAL A 249 6.67 -1.09 -9.44
C VAL A 249 6.43 -0.84 -7.96
N GLY A 250 6.29 -1.93 -7.22
CA GLY A 250 6.24 -1.98 -5.76
C GLY A 250 7.06 -3.15 -5.24
N TYR A 251 7.03 -3.36 -3.95
CA TYR A 251 7.77 -4.44 -3.32
C TYR A 251 7.09 -4.94 -2.06
N VAL A 252 7.40 -6.17 -1.73
CA VAL A 252 7.08 -6.82 -0.47
C VAL A 252 8.39 -7.28 0.15
N SER A 253 8.59 -7.01 1.43
CA SER A 253 9.57 -7.68 2.27
C SER A 253 8.86 -8.45 3.37
N ALA A 254 9.37 -9.60 3.74
CA ALA A 254 8.72 -10.45 4.72
C ALA A 254 9.74 -11.24 5.53
N SER A 255 9.28 -11.76 6.67
CA SER A 255 10.04 -12.77 7.41
C SER A 255 10.42 -13.94 6.48
N PRO A 256 11.60 -14.56 6.64
CA PRO A 256 12.12 -15.56 5.69
C PRO A 256 11.16 -16.71 5.40
N ALA A 257 10.45 -17.19 6.41
CA ALA A 257 9.49 -18.27 6.26
C ALA A 257 8.33 -17.89 5.33
N VAL A 258 7.80 -16.66 5.45
CA VAL A 258 6.71 -16.13 4.62
C VAL A 258 7.19 -15.89 3.19
N MET A 259 8.39 -15.32 3.01
CA MET A 259 8.93 -14.96 1.70
C MET A 259 9.01 -16.16 0.76
N SER A 260 9.44 -17.31 1.25
CA SER A 260 9.58 -18.53 0.42
C SER A 260 8.24 -18.97 -0.23
N PHE A 261 7.13 -18.73 0.44
CA PHE A 261 5.79 -19.04 -0.10
C PHE A 261 5.27 -17.92 -1.01
N LEU A 262 5.54 -16.65 -0.69
CA LEU A 262 5.16 -15.53 -1.54
C LEU A 262 5.76 -15.65 -2.94
N VAL A 263 7.03 -16.05 -3.06
CA VAL A 263 7.69 -16.26 -4.36
C VAL A 263 6.97 -17.35 -5.18
N LYS A 264 6.55 -18.45 -4.55
CA LYS A 264 5.79 -19.52 -5.24
C LYS A 264 4.44 -19.02 -5.76
N ILE A 265 3.72 -18.23 -4.97
CA ILE A 265 2.43 -17.65 -5.38
C ILE A 265 2.64 -16.62 -6.49
N LYS A 266 3.66 -15.77 -6.39
CA LYS A 266 4.04 -14.80 -7.43
C LYS A 266 4.32 -15.52 -8.76
N GLN A 267 5.12 -16.59 -8.72
CA GLN A 267 5.44 -17.37 -9.90
C GLN A 267 4.18 -17.97 -10.55
N ALA A 268 3.24 -18.47 -9.74
CA ALA A 268 1.96 -19.01 -10.24
C ALA A 268 1.00 -17.92 -10.74
N SER A 269 1.12 -16.67 -10.27
CA SER A 269 0.25 -15.56 -10.66
C SER A 269 0.62 -14.94 -12.01
N ASP A 270 1.89 -14.51 -12.15
CA ASP A 270 2.32 -13.72 -13.31
C ASP A 270 3.80 -13.94 -13.68
N LEU A 271 4.44 -14.96 -13.14
CA LEU A 271 5.86 -15.28 -13.28
C LEU A 271 6.77 -14.25 -12.66
N HIS A 272 6.79 -13.01 -13.15
CA HIS A 272 7.61 -11.90 -12.65
C HIS A 272 7.00 -10.55 -13.01
N THR A 273 7.40 -9.52 -12.30
CA THR A 273 7.07 -8.12 -12.60
C THR A 273 7.80 -7.64 -13.85
N ASN A 274 7.22 -6.70 -14.59
CA ASN A 274 7.79 -6.14 -15.82
C ASN A 274 9.23 -5.66 -15.60
N ARG A 275 10.18 -6.25 -16.34
CA ARG A 275 11.63 -6.02 -16.19
C ARG A 275 12.04 -4.61 -16.59
N LEU A 276 11.40 -4.04 -17.63
CA LEU A 276 11.69 -2.69 -18.10
C LEU A 276 11.34 -1.65 -17.03
N GLY A 277 10.16 -1.75 -16.42
CA GLY A 277 9.75 -0.89 -15.30
C GLY A 277 10.72 -0.99 -14.11
N GLN A 278 11.15 -2.20 -13.78
CA GLN A 278 12.15 -2.42 -12.73
C GLN A 278 13.48 -1.77 -13.05
N SER A 279 13.94 -1.87 -14.31
CA SER A 279 15.20 -1.27 -14.76
C SER A 279 15.18 0.26 -14.67
N LEU A 280 14.06 0.90 -15.09
CA LEU A 280 13.90 2.35 -14.97
C LEU A 280 14.04 2.83 -13.53
N VAL A 281 13.33 2.19 -12.62
CA VAL A 281 13.40 2.51 -11.18
C VAL A 281 14.81 2.27 -10.64
N SER A 282 15.40 1.12 -10.96
CA SER A 282 16.78 0.75 -10.52
C SER A 282 17.81 1.74 -11.02
N THR A 283 17.75 2.16 -12.29
CA THR A 283 18.67 3.14 -12.88
C THR A 283 18.54 4.48 -12.17
N PHE A 284 17.33 4.97 -11.95
CA PHE A 284 17.08 6.24 -11.26
C PHE A 284 17.68 6.25 -9.83
N ILE A 285 17.53 5.14 -9.11
CA ILE A 285 18.15 4.97 -7.78
C ILE A 285 19.68 4.91 -7.88
N ALA A 286 20.22 4.13 -8.82
CA ALA A 286 21.65 3.97 -9.01
C ALA A 286 22.37 5.27 -9.40
N GLU A 287 21.70 6.15 -10.12
CA GLU A 287 22.19 7.49 -10.46
C GLU A 287 22.16 8.48 -9.27
N GLY A 288 21.71 8.04 -8.09
CA GLY A 288 21.63 8.87 -6.89
C GLY A 288 20.58 10.00 -6.98
N LYS A 289 19.63 9.91 -7.91
CA LYS A 289 18.64 10.96 -8.16
C LYS A 289 17.47 10.95 -7.18
N LEU A 290 17.20 9.81 -6.55
CA LEU A 290 16.02 9.65 -5.69
C LEU A 290 15.99 10.63 -4.51
N PRO A 291 17.04 10.84 -3.71
CA PRO A 291 16.99 11.77 -2.58
C PRO A 291 16.66 13.21 -2.99
N ALA A 292 17.33 13.75 -4.01
CA ALA A 292 17.08 15.10 -4.48
C ALA A 292 15.63 15.26 -5.03
N HIS A 293 15.11 14.24 -5.71
CA HIS A 293 13.75 14.23 -6.20
C HIS A 293 12.73 14.21 -5.04
N LEU A 294 12.96 13.42 -4.00
CA LEU A 294 12.11 13.39 -2.81
C LEU A 294 12.01 14.77 -2.15
N GLU A 295 13.11 15.51 -2.05
CA GLU A 295 13.08 16.88 -1.51
C GLU A 295 12.20 17.83 -2.33
N VAL A 296 12.26 17.73 -3.67
CA VAL A 296 11.42 18.53 -4.57
C VAL A 296 9.94 18.25 -4.35
N ILE A 297 9.55 16.96 -4.36
CA ILE A 297 8.13 16.59 -4.20
C ILE A 297 7.60 16.90 -2.79
N ARG A 298 8.39 16.67 -1.73
CA ARG A 298 8.05 17.03 -0.34
C ARG A 298 7.79 18.53 -0.21
N SER A 299 8.69 19.35 -0.71
CA SER A 299 8.55 20.81 -0.66
C SER A 299 7.28 21.26 -1.39
N SER A 300 7.02 20.73 -2.58
CA SER A 300 5.83 21.07 -3.36
C SER A 300 4.54 20.63 -2.66
N TYR A 301 4.46 19.38 -2.20
CA TYR A 301 3.26 18.88 -1.52
C TYR A 301 3.02 19.54 -0.17
N LYS A 302 4.09 19.85 0.58
CA LYS A 302 3.97 20.68 1.81
C LYS A 302 3.33 22.02 1.51
N GLY A 303 3.77 22.73 0.47
CA GLY A 303 3.18 24.00 0.07
C GLY A 303 1.69 23.86 -0.30
N LYS A 304 1.30 22.81 -1.02
CA LYS A 304 -0.11 22.54 -1.35
C LYS A 304 -0.94 22.23 -0.09
N ARG A 305 -0.41 21.40 0.82
CA ARG A 305 -1.03 21.11 2.11
C ARG A 305 -1.26 22.39 2.91
N ASP A 306 -0.23 23.25 3.02
CA ASP A 306 -0.29 24.46 3.84
C ASP A 306 -1.34 25.44 3.29
N VAL A 307 -1.41 25.63 1.98
CA VAL A 307 -2.43 26.46 1.32
C VAL A 307 -3.83 25.91 1.57
N MET A 308 -4.03 24.60 1.42
CA MET A 308 -5.33 23.97 1.65
C MET A 308 -5.75 24.07 3.13
N ALA A 309 -4.84 23.75 4.05
CA ALA A 309 -5.11 23.81 5.49
C ALA A 309 -5.49 25.23 5.93
N ALA A 310 -4.75 26.26 5.48
CA ALA A 310 -5.06 27.65 5.78
C ALA A 310 -6.42 28.08 5.19
N ALA A 311 -6.77 27.62 3.99
CA ALA A 311 -8.05 27.91 3.38
C ALA A 311 -9.22 27.25 4.15
N LEU A 312 -9.07 25.98 4.51
CA LEU A 312 -10.07 25.26 5.30
C LEU A 312 -10.28 25.90 6.68
N GLU A 313 -9.19 26.25 7.38
CA GLU A 313 -9.27 26.92 8.68
C GLU A 313 -10.01 28.26 8.57
N ARG A 314 -9.71 29.05 7.54
CA ARG A 314 -10.37 30.34 7.33
C ARG A 314 -11.86 30.21 7.02
N GLU A 315 -12.25 29.23 6.19
CA GLU A 315 -13.62 29.11 5.70
C GLU A 315 -14.49 28.24 6.59
N LEU A 316 -13.91 27.25 7.29
CA LEU A 316 -14.61 26.20 8.00
C LEU A 316 -14.17 25.98 9.45
N GLY A 317 -13.16 26.72 9.94
CA GLY A 317 -12.61 26.54 11.29
C GLY A 317 -13.65 26.71 12.41
N ASP A 318 -14.68 27.52 12.20
CA ASP A 318 -15.80 27.68 13.14
C ASP A 318 -16.77 26.47 13.16
N CYS A 319 -16.74 25.62 12.14
CA CYS A 319 -17.68 24.51 11.93
C CYS A 319 -17.06 23.14 12.13
N MET A 320 -15.73 23.01 11.98
CA MET A 320 -15.02 21.75 12.06
C MET A 320 -13.58 21.92 12.55
N THR A 321 -13.03 20.85 13.12
CA THR A 321 -11.61 20.78 13.47
C THR A 321 -10.79 20.38 12.25
N ILE A 322 -9.76 21.13 11.91
CA ILE A 322 -8.87 20.86 10.77
C ILE A 322 -7.58 20.20 11.28
N HIS A 323 -7.35 18.97 10.85
CA HIS A 323 -6.11 18.24 11.13
C HIS A 323 -5.21 18.26 9.90
N ALA A 324 -4.21 19.15 9.88
CA ALA A 324 -3.25 19.18 8.79
C ALA A 324 -2.30 17.97 8.87
N PRO A 325 -2.22 17.12 7.83
CA PRO A 325 -1.35 15.94 7.87
C PRO A 325 0.12 16.33 7.83
N LYS A 326 0.97 15.47 8.37
CA LYS A 326 2.43 15.66 8.41
C LYS A 326 3.16 15.04 7.20
N GLY A 327 2.40 14.44 6.33
CA GLY A 327 2.88 13.82 5.10
C GLY A 327 1.74 13.44 4.19
#